data_aefd57a7236993137b3f893f960a095f
#
_entry.id   aefd57a7236993137b3f893f960a095f
#
_cell.length_a   1.000
_cell.length_b   1.000
_cell.length_c   1.000
_cell.angle_alpha   90.00
_cell.angle_beta   90.00
_cell.angle_gamma   90.00
#
_symmetry.space_group_name_H-M   'P 1'
#
loop_
_entity.id
_entity.type
_entity.pdbx_description
1 polymer ?
#
loop_
_entity_poly.entity_id
_entity_poly.type
_entity_poly.pdbx_seq_one_letter_code
_entity_poly.pdbx_strand_id
1 'polypeptide(L)'
;MISGQNAKEDQFPFDQKDNNGTPSFKDRLFYGGNLGLQFGTITDIQVSPVIGYWLLPRVAVAIGPTYRYYKDPSAETAIWGAKAYVQLAVIQDLSSVIPLGSHTGIFLHAEDELLSLNSYFWKWQNSFTPQNSYNSERFYLNTILVGGGISQHLGRRSALNFMVLWPLDNPYSLYSNPEIRISFIY
;
A
#
# COMPACT_ATOMS: atom_id res chain seq x y z
N MET A 1 -9.78 8.22 -48.70
CA MET A 1 -10.58 7.54 -47.69
C MET A 1 -9.62 7.00 -46.64
N ILE A 2 -9.43 7.74 -45.58
CA ILE A 2 -8.59 7.32 -44.44
C ILE A 2 -9.54 6.72 -43.42
N SER A 3 -9.49 5.38 -43.33
CA SER A 3 -10.27 4.62 -42.34
C SER A 3 -9.71 4.96 -40.96
N GLY A 4 -10.53 5.65 -40.15
CA GLY A 4 -10.25 5.89 -38.75
C GLY A 4 -10.25 4.56 -38.01
N GLN A 5 -9.09 4.09 -37.60
CA GLN A 5 -9.00 3.08 -36.55
C GLN A 5 -9.46 3.75 -35.26
N ASN A 6 -10.64 3.37 -34.80
CA ASN A 6 -11.08 3.61 -33.43
C ASN A 6 -10.06 2.95 -32.51
N ALA A 7 -9.14 3.73 -31.96
CA ALA A 7 -8.40 3.33 -30.77
C ALA A 7 -9.47 3.03 -29.71
N LYS A 8 -9.64 1.75 -29.37
CA LYS A 8 -10.37 1.38 -28.17
C LYS A 8 -9.62 2.01 -27.02
N GLU A 9 -10.19 3.06 -26.44
CA GLU A 9 -9.79 3.57 -25.16
C GLU A 9 -9.66 2.37 -24.22
N ASP A 10 -8.45 2.13 -23.71
CA ASP A 10 -8.21 1.16 -22.66
C ASP A 10 -8.82 1.71 -21.38
N GLN A 11 -10.08 1.34 -21.21
CA GLN A 11 -10.95 1.81 -20.15
C GLN A 11 -10.51 1.19 -18.81
N PHE A 12 -10.34 2.02 -17.78
CA PHE A 12 -10.21 1.62 -16.39
C PHE A 12 -11.33 0.64 -15.99
N PRO A 13 -11.16 -0.17 -14.93
CA PRO A 13 -12.15 -1.16 -14.49
C PRO A 13 -13.58 -0.62 -14.30
N PHE A 14 -13.74 0.70 -14.22
CA PHE A 14 -15.01 1.41 -14.06
C PHE A 14 -15.87 1.55 -15.32
N ASP A 15 -15.33 1.26 -16.50
CA ASP A 15 -16.05 1.47 -17.75
C ASP A 15 -16.88 0.28 -18.21
N GLN A 16 -16.88 -0.83 -17.49
CA GLN A 16 -17.87 -1.90 -17.69
C GLN A 16 -19.21 -1.49 -17.06
N LYS A 17 -19.99 -0.76 -17.81
CA LYS A 17 -21.37 -0.41 -17.47
C LYS A 17 -22.24 -1.67 -17.58
N ASP A 18 -22.89 -2.06 -16.50
CA ASP A 18 -24.08 -2.88 -16.55
C ASP A 18 -25.17 -2.16 -17.38
N ASN A 19 -26.20 -2.89 -17.84
CA ASN A 19 -27.34 -2.33 -18.59
C ASN A 19 -27.99 -1.09 -17.92
N ASN A 20 -27.66 -0.76 -16.66
CA ASN A 20 -28.11 0.39 -15.88
C ASN A 20 -27.05 1.50 -15.74
N GLY A 21 -25.89 1.41 -16.40
CA GLY A 21 -24.89 2.49 -16.42
C GLY A 21 -23.99 2.64 -15.19
N THR A 22 -24.14 1.80 -14.16
CA THR A 22 -23.30 1.78 -12.95
C THR A 22 -22.42 0.54 -12.92
N PRO A 23 -21.11 0.65 -12.55
CA PRO A 23 -20.25 -0.52 -12.40
C PRO A 23 -20.79 -1.44 -11.32
N SER A 24 -20.76 -2.75 -11.58
CA SER A 24 -21.16 -3.77 -10.63
C SER A 24 -20.30 -3.71 -9.36
N PHE A 25 -20.83 -4.14 -8.22
CA PHE A 25 -20.07 -4.26 -6.98
C PHE A 25 -18.78 -5.08 -7.16
N LYS A 26 -18.83 -6.16 -7.93
CA LYS A 26 -17.69 -7.04 -8.20
C LYS A 26 -16.60 -6.35 -9.02
N ASP A 27 -16.97 -5.42 -9.90
CA ASP A 27 -16.01 -4.69 -10.73
C ASP A 27 -15.26 -3.61 -9.96
N ARG A 28 -15.79 -3.22 -8.80
CA ARG A 28 -15.16 -2.27 -7.88
C ARG A 28 -14.26 -2.93 -6.84
N LEU A 29 -14.33 -4.25 -6.70
CA LEU A 29 -13.51 -5.00 -5.76
C LEU A 29 -12.14 -5.27 -6.38
N PHE A 30 -11.09 -5.10 -5.61
CA PHE A 30 -9.74 -5.46 -6.00
C PHE A 30 -9.01 -6.19 -4.87
N TYR A 31 -8.01 -6.96 -5.25
CA TYR A 31 -7.11 -7.65 -4.36
C TYR A 31 -5.69 -7.16 -4.63
N GLY A 32 -4.87 -7.13 -3.60
CA GLY A 32 -3.52 -6.67 -3.78
C GLY A 32 -2.68 -6.89 -2.55
N GLY A 33 -1.62 -6.14 -2.45
CA GLY A 33 -0.76 -6.16 -1.29
C GLY A 33 0.61 -5.60 -1.58
N ASN A 34 1.41 -5.50 -0.53
CA ASN A 34 2.80 -5.13 -0.65
C ASN A 34 3.71 -6.22 -0.09
N LEU A 35 4.88 -6.32 -0.69
CA LEU A 35 5.98 -7.13 -0.26
C LEU A 35 7.17 -6.21 0.01
N GLY A 36 7.69 -6.24 1.22
CA GLY A 36 8.93 -5.59 1.62
C GLY A 36 10.00 -6.65 1.86
N LEU A 37 11.18 -6.49 1.27
CA LEU A 37 12.30 -7.42 1.43
C LEU A 37 13.57 -6.62 1.65
N GLN A 38 14.22 -6.86 2.78
CA GLN A 38 15.54 -6.35 3.08
C GLN A 38 16.42 -7.50 3.56
N PHE A 39 17.61 -7.60 3.01
CA PHE A 39 18.59 -8.62 3.37
C PHE A 39 19.95 -7.96 3.61
N GLY A 40 20.73 -8.51 4.53
CA GLY A 40 22.06 -8.03 4.89
C GLY A 40 22.31 -8.24 6.37
N THR A 41 22.87 -7.24 7.03
CA THR A 41 23.05 -7.25 8.50
C THR A 41 21.70 -7.35 9.22
N ILE A 42 20.65 -6.80 8.61
CA ILE A 42 19.27 -6.91 9.06
C ILE A 42 18.51 -7.68 7.98
N THR A 43 17.72 -8.66 8.39
CA THR A 43 16.72 -9.32 7.54
C THR A 43 15.33 -8.83 7.94
N ASP A 44 14.63 -8.23 7.00
CA ASP A 44 13.28 -7.72 7.20
C ASP A 44 12.40 -8.17 6.02
N ILE A 45 11.38 -8.96 6.33
CA ILE A 45 10.45 -9.50 5.34
C ILE A 45 9.05 -9.11 5.77
N GLN A 46 8.41 -8.25 4.99
CA GLN A 46 7.05 -7.80 5.21
C GLN A 46 6.12 -8.31 4.11
N VAL A 47 4.98 -8.85 4.51
CA VAL A 47 3.90 -9.27 3.61
C VAL A 47 2.59 -8.69 4.13
N SER A 48 1.88 -7.98 3.28
CA SER A 48 0.62 -7.33 3.65
C SER A 48 -0.40 -7.49 2.51
N PRO A 49 -1.12 -8.61 2.44
CA PRO A 49 -2.21 -8.77 1.50
C PRO A 49 -3.36 -7.83 1.87
N VAL A 50 -4.06 -7.32 0.88
CA VAL A 50 -5.21 -6.43 1.08
C VAL A 50 -6.38 -6.81 0.18
N ILE A 51 -7.57 -6.51 0.67
CA ILE A 51 -8.78 -6.44 -0.13
C ILE A 51 -9.25 -5.00 -0.14
N GLY A 52 -9.59 -4.50 -1.31
CA GLY A 52 -9.98 -3.12 -1.47
C GLY A 52 -11.22 -2.93 -2.33
N TYR A 53 -11.74 -1.75 -2.25
CA TYR A 53 -12.94 -1.34 -2.95
C TYR A 53 -12.82 0.09 -3.47
N TRP A 54 -13.18 0.28 -4.73
CA TRP A 54 -13.26 1.59 -5.33
C TRP A 54 -14.58 2.27 -4.93
N LEU A 55 -14.50 3.24 -4.03
CA LEU A 55 -15.65 4.05 -3.63
C LEU A 55 -16.13 4.95 -4.78
N LEU A 56 -15.17 5.57 -5.44
CA LEU A 56 -15.36 6.47 -6.58
C LEU A 56 -14.36 6.10 -7.68
N PRO A 57 -14.52 6.57 -8.93
CA PRO A 57 -13.57 6.30 -10.01
C PRO A 57 -12.12 6.66 -9.73
N ARG A 58 -11.88 7.53 -8.74
CA ARG A 58 -10.55 7.99 -8.34
C ARG A 58 -10.19 7.69 -6.90
N VAL A 59 -11.13 7.17 -6.10
CA VAL A 59 -10.92 6.93 -4.66
C VAL A 59 -11.09 5.46 -4.35
N ALA A 60 -10.02 4.84 -3.89
CA ALA A 60 -10.00 3.47 -3.42
C ALA A 60 -9.75 3.42 -1.91
N VAL A 61 -10.35 2.45 -1.25
CA VAL A 61 -10.05 2.08 0.13
C VAL A 61 -9.69 0.62 0.20
N ALA A 62 -8.81 0.25 1.11
CA ALA A 62 -8.48 -1.15 1.33
C ALA A 62 -8.11 -1.42 2.78
N ILE A 63 -8.23 -2.68 3.16
CA ILE A 63 -7.88 -3.20 4.48
C ILE A 63 -7.20 -4.54 4.32
N GLY A 64 -6.28 -4.85 5.22
CA GLY A 64 -5.64 -6.17 5.24
C GLY A 64 -4.75 -6.40 6.44
N PRO A 65 -4.39 -7.67 6.68
CA PRO A 65 -3.39 -8.01 7.69
C PRO A 65 -1.99 -7.61 7.24
N THR A 66 -1.12 -7.39 8.22
CA THR A 66 0.32 -7.21 8.02
C THR A 66 1.06 -8.27 8.83
N TYR A 67 2.01 -8.92 8.20
CA TYR A 67 3.01 -9.77 8.85
C TYR A 67 4.39 -9.28 8.49
N ARG A 68 5.26 -9.13 9.50
CA ARG A 68 6.65 -8.73 9.32
C ARG A 68 7.56 -9.61 10.17
N TYR A 69 8.52 -10.25 9.53
CA TYR A 69 9.61 -10.96 10.18
C TYR A 69 10.84 -10.06 10.19
N TYR A 70 11.33 -9.76 11.37
CA TYR A 70 12.50 -8.91 11.57
C TYR A 70 13.57 -9.68 12.32
N LYS A 71 14.79 -9.64 11.80
CA LYS A 71 15.95 -10.28 12.42
C LYS A 71 17.18 -9.38 12.29
N ASP A 72 17.84 -9.13 13.40
CA ASP A 72 19.15 -8.51 13.50
C ASP A 72 20.19 -9.49 14.06
N PRO A 73 21.51 -9.14 14.14
CA PRO A 73 22.54 -10.03 14.69
C PRO A 73 22.32 -10.47 16.13
N SER A 74 21.48 -9.78 16.89
CA SER A 74 21.28 -10.00 18.33
C SER A 74 19.99 -10.76 18.65
N ALA A 75 18.94 -10.61 17.82
CA ALA A 75 17.62 -11.17 18.09
C ALA A 75 16.73 -11.23 16.83
N GLU A 76 15.63 -11.96 16.94
CA GLU A 76 14.59 -12.04 15.90
C GLU A 76 13.20 -11.88 16.51
N THR A 77 12.27 -11.34 15.75
CA THR A 77 10.89 -11.13 16.19
C THR A 77 9.90 -11.20 15.02
N ALA A 78 8.67 -11.58 15.34
CA ALA A 78 7.54 -11.53 14.43
C ALA A 78 6.58 -10.43 14.88
N ILE A 79 6.19 -9.59 13.94
CA ILE A 79 5.28 -8.47 14.12
C ILE A 79 4.01 -8.79 13.32
N TRP A 80 2.87 -8.66 13.99
CA TRP A 80 1.56 -8.87 13.39
C TRP A 80 0.77 -7.58 13.47
N GLY A 81 -0.06 -7.35 12.49
CA GLY A 81 -0.88 -6.17 12.50
C GLY A 81 -1.99 -6.19 11.47
N ALA A 82 -2.63 -5.05 11.36
CA ALA A 82 -3.60 -4.77 10.32
C ALA A 82 -3.38 -3.35 9.82
N LYS A 83 -3.74 -3.11 8.58
CA LYS A 83 -3.69 -1.79 7.98
C LYS A 83 -4.93 -1.49 7.19
N ALA A 84 -5.25 -0.21 7.12
CA ALA A 84 -6.27 0.34 6.26
C ALA A 84 -5.70 1.54 5.53
N TYR A 85 -6.09 1.73 4.26
CA TYR A 85 -5.64 2.89 3.51
C TYR A 85 -6.72 3.47 2.61
N VAL A 86 -6.52 4.73 2.26
CA VAL A 86 -7.22 5.42 1.18
C VAL A 86 -6.21 5.86 0.13
N GLN A 87 -6.57 5.68 -1.13
CA GLN A 87 -5.78 6.08 -2.29
C GLN A 87 -6.61 6.95 -3.21
N LEU A 88 -6.05 8.09 -3.62
CA LEU A 88 -6.67 9.04 -4.53
C LEU A 88 -5.85 9.12 -5.83
N ALA A 89 -6.43 8.67 -6.95
CA ALA A 89 -5.84 8.85 -8.28
C ALA A 89 -5.97 10.33 -8.70
N VAL A 90 -4.87 11.05 -8.68
CA VAL A 90 -4.79 12.46 -9.13
C VAL A 90 -4.79 12.51 -10.65
N ILE A 91 -3.93 11.71 -11.28
CA ILE A 91 -3.85 11.52 -12.72
C ILE A 91 -4.01 10.02 -12.98
N GLN A 92 -5.05 9.65 -13.69
CA GLN A 92 -5.33 8.24 -13.97
C GLN A 92 -4.42 7.70 -15.06
N ASP A 93 -4.17 8.49 -16.09
CA ASP A 93 -3.27 8.13 -17.18
C ASP A 93 -2.48 9.34 -17.66
N LEU A 94 -1.17 9.30 -17.44
CA LEU A 94 -0.24 10.34 -17.84
C LEU A 94 0.01 10.32 -19.35
N SER A 95 -0.26 9.21 -20.03
CA SER A 95 -0.10 9.09 -21.49
C SER A 95 -1.04 10.02 -22.26
N SER A 96 -2.14 10.46 -21.63
CA SER A 96 -3.06 11.45 -22.16
C SER A 96 -2.46 12.87 -22.21
N VAL A 97 -1.40 13.13 -21.43
CA VAL A 97 -0.74 14.42 -21.29
C VAL A 97 0.65 14.40 -21.94
N ILE A 98 1.37 13.32 -21.77
CA ILE A 98 2.74 13.12 -22.27
C ILE A 98 2.82 11.75 -22.97
N PRO A 99 3.21 11.67 -24.25
CA PRO A 99 3.27 10.40 -24.99
C PRO A 99 4.43 9.51 -24.50
N LEU A 100 4.28 8.90 -23.34
CA LEU A 100 5.30 8.04 -22.71
C LEU A 100 5.23 6.58 -23.18
N GLY A 101 4.24 6.21 -24.00
CA GLY A 101 4.07 4.85 -24.51
C GLY A 101 3.67 3.82 -23.45
N SER A 102 3.37 4.26 -22.21
CA SER A 102 2.95 3.40 -21.11
C SER A 102 1.85 4.08 -20.29
N HIS A 103 0.84 3.31 -19.87
CA HIS A 103 -0.27 3.79 -19.04
C HIS A 103 0.19 3.91 -17.58
N THR A 104 0.57 5.10 -17.19
CA THR A 104 1.09 5.42 -15.86
C THR A 104 0.19 6.43 -15.18
N GLY A 105 -0.31 6.12 -13.99
CA GLY A 105 -1.07 7.03 -13.15
C GLY A 105 -0.23 7.66 -12.04
N ILE A 106 -0.74 8.76 -11.46
CA ILE A 106 -0.19 9.40 -10.25
C ILE A 106 -1.26 9.37 -9.18
N PHE A 107 -0.89 8.98 -7.97
CA PHE A 107 -1.81 8.89 -6.85
C PHE A 107 -1.24 9.45 -5.55
N LEU A 108 -2.14 9.88 -4.66
CA LEU A 108 -1.87 10.14 -3.26
C LEU A 108 -2.33 8.94 -2.42
N HIS A 109 -1.66 8.70 -1.30
CA HIS A 109 -1.90 7.57 -0.41
C HIS A 109 -1.84 8.01 1.04
N ALA A 110 -2.80 7.56 1.84
CA ALA A 110 -2.78 7.69 3.28
C ALA A 110 -3.15 6.34 3.91
N GLU A 111 -2.33 5.87 4.82
CA GLU A 111 -2.44 4.55 5.45
C GLU A 111 -2.35 4.68 6.96
N ASP A 112 -3.21 3.94 7.65
CA ASP A 112 -3.15 3.73 9.09
C ASP A 112 -2.81 2.27 9.35
N GLU A 113 -1.75 2.01 10.12
CA GLU A 113 -1.24 0.69 10.41
C GLU A 113 -1.12 0.47 11.92
N LEU A 114 -1.81 -0.56 12.41
CA LEU A 114 -1.77 -0.99 13.80
C LEU A 114 -0.94 -2.27 13.90
N LEU A 115 0.21 -2.20 14.57
CA LEU A 115 1.16 -3.29 14.73
C LEU A 115 1.24 -3.77 16.18
N SER A 116 1.32 -5.08 16.36
CA SER A 116 1.56 -5.73 17.65
C SER A 116 3.01 -6.21 17.72
N LEU A 117 3.78 -5.62 18.62
CA LEU A 117 5.21 -5.81 18.78
C LEU A 117 5.53 -6.57 20.08
N ASN A 118 6.61 -7.34 20.04
CA ASN A 118 7.12 -8.04 21.24
C ASN A 118 7.85 -7.05 22.13
N SER A 119 7.41 -6.91 23.39
CA SER A 119 7.96 -5.96 24.35
C SER A 119 9.41 -6.27 24.74
N TYR A 120 9.78 -7.54 24.83
CA TYR A 120 11.15 -7.95 25.19
C TYR A 120 12.14 -7.54 24.11
N PHE A 121 11.82 -7.76 22.86
CA PHE A 121 12.68 -7.40 21.73
C PHE A 121 12.94 -5.88 21.68
N TRP A 122 11.88 -5.08 21.82
CA TRP A 122 12.00 -3.62 21.71
C TRP A 122 12.56 -2.92 22.94
N LYS A 123 12.41 -3.50 24.14
CA LYS A 123 13.09 -3.01 25.35
C LYS A 123 14.61 -3.05 25.26
N TRP A 124 15.13 -4.04 24.56
CA TRP A 124 16.58 -4.22 24.40
C TRP A 124 17.17 -3.25 23.37
N GLN A 125 16.44 -2.94 22.32
CA GLN A 125 16.95 -2.20 21.17
C GLN A 125 16.78 -0.68 21.29
N ASN A 126 15.74 -0.23 21.97
CA ASN A 126 15.44 1.19 22.17
C ASN A 126 14.96 1.38 23.60
N SER A 127 15.49 2.33 24.33
CA SER A 127 15.02 2.73 25.67
C SER A 127 13.55 3.19 25.71
N PHE A 128 12.78 2.80 24.71
CA PHE A 128 11.40 3.18 24.48
C PHE A 128 10.46 2.02 24.79
N THR A 129 9.86 2.09 25.94
CA THR A 129 8.66 1.31 26.29
C THR A 129 7.59 2.30 26.72
N PRO A 130 6.39 2.26 26.13
CA PRO A 130 5.25 2.98 26.69
C PRO A 130 5.10 2.59 28.17
N GLN A 131 4.93 3.56 29.05
CA GLN A 131 4.88 3.38 30.52
C GLN A 131 3.89 2.31 30.99
N ASN A 132 2.89 1.98 30.17
CA ASN A 132 1.85 0.97 30.44
C ASN A 132 2.21 -0.47 30.03
N SER A 133 3.39 -0.70 29.43
CA SER A 133 3.76 -2.02 28.86
C SER A 133 4.65 -2.87 29.79
N TYR A 134 4.88 -2.47 31.04
CA TYR A 134 5.79 -3.17 31.95
C TYR A 134 5.35 -4.61 32.29
N ASN A 135 4.07 -4.95 32.13
CA ASN A 135 3.52 -6.26 32.45
C ASN A 135 2.96 -7.02 31.24
N SER A 136 3.11 -6.51 30.03
CA SER A 136 2.58 -7.16 28.82
C SER A 136 3.70 -7.69 27.94
N GLU A 137 3.53 -8.92 27.45
CA GLU A 137 4.49 -9.51 26.49
C GLU A 137 4.47 -8.79 25.14
N ARG A 138 3.37 -8.11 24.81
CA ARG A 138 3.17 -7.37 23.56
C ARG A 138 2.58 -6.00 23.81
N PHE A 139 2.91 -5.04 22.94
CA PHE A 139 2.30 -3.72 22.90
C PHE A 139 1.86 -3.38 21.47
N TYR A 140 0.98 -2.40 21.34
CA TYR A 140 0.48 -1.94 20.06
C TYR A 140 1.12 -0.62 19.68
N LEU A 141 1.56 -0.53 18.43
CA LEU A 141 2.06 0.67 17.81
C LEU A 141 1.14 1.05 16.65
N ASN A 142 0.62 2.25 16.70
CA ASN A 142 -0.14 2.84 15.59
C ASN A 142 0.78 3.77 14.80
N THR A 143 0.76 3.69 13.48
CA THR A 143 1.55 4.54 12.60
C THR A 143 0.71 5.01 11.42
N ILE A 144 0.61 6.32 11.26
CA ILE A 144 -0.03 6.93 10.10
C ILE A 144 1.05 7.29 9.08
N LEU A 145 0.89 6.79 7.86
CA LEU A 145 1.79 7.09 6.75
C LEU A 145 1.02 7.84 5.66
N VAL A 146 1.64 8.87 5.11
CA VAL A 146 1.09 9.63 3.99
C VAL A 146 2.13 9.82 2.92
N GLY A 147 1.69 9.91 1.69
CA GLY A 147 2.58 10.13 0.57
C GLY A 147 1.90 9.97 -0.77
N GLY A 148 2.61 9.48 -1.73
CA GLY A 148 2.09 9.25 -3.06
C GLY A 148 3.06 8.47 -3.93
N GLY A 149 2.65 8.24 -5.15
CA GLY A 149 3.45 7.43 -6.06
C GLY A 149 2.91 7.40 -7.46
N ILE A 150 3.51 6.50 -8.23
CA ILE A 150 3.12 6.20 -9.59
C ILE A 150 2.53 4.80 -9.66
N SER A 151 1.49 4.65 -10.48
CA SER A 151 0.83 3.38 -10.76
C SER A 151 1.07 3.01 -12.21
N GLN A 152 1.81 1.94 -12.44
CA GLN A 152 2.03 1.39 -13.76
C GLN A 152 1.00 0.31 -14.04
N HIS A 153 0.12 0.55 -15.00
CA HIS A 153 -0.87 -0.45 -15.40
C HIS A 153 -0.20 -1.57 -16.22
N LEU A 154 -0.36 -2.81 -15.77
CA LEU A 154 0.15 -4.02 -16.42
C LEU A 154 -0.91 -4.73 -17.27
N GLY A 155 -2.16 -4.32 -17.13
CA GLY A 155 -3.33 -4.88 -17.81
C GLY A 155 -4.61 -4.18 -17.39
N ARG A 156 -5.75 -4.74 -17.78
CA ARG A 156 -7.07 -4.13 -17.51
C ARG A 156 -7.39 -3.97 -16.02
N ARG A 157 -6.89 -4.87 -15.16
CA ARG A 157 -7.21 -4.91 -13.72
C ARG A 157 -5.97 -4.93 -12.84
N SER A 158 -4.78 -5.04 -13.42
CA SER A 158 -3.53 -5.16 -12.65
C SER A 158 -2.65 -3.94 -12.79
N ALA A 159 -2.13 -3.51 -11.67
CA ALA A 159 -1.21 -2.39 -11.59
C ALA A 159 -0.08 -2.66 -10.59
N LEU A 160 1.09 -2.16 -10.91
CA LEU A 160 2.24 -2.11 -10.02
C LEU A 160 2.40 -0.66 -9.53
N ASN A 161 2.40 -0.47 -8.24
CA ASN A 161 2.51 0.83 -7.60
C ASN A 161 3.88 1.00 -6.97
N PHE A 162 4.55 2.11 -7.27
CA PHE A 162 5.75 2.57 -6.58
C PHE A 162 5.39 3.81 -5.78
N MET A 163 5.61 3.80 -4.47
CA MET A 163 5.21 4.90 -3.60
C MET A 163 6.30 5.27 -2.61
N VAL A 164 6.26 6.53 -2.21
CA VAL A 164 7.09 7.11 -1.16
C VAL A 164 6.15 7.64 -0.09
N LEU A 165 6.35 7.16 1.14
CA LEU A 165 5.48 7.45 2.28
C LEU A 165 6.30 8.06 3.42
N TRP A 166 5.69 8.97 4.16
CA TRP A 166 6.25 9.61 5.34
C TRP A 166 5.39 9.28 6.55
N PRO A 167 5.98 8.71 7.63
CA PRO A 167 5.28 8.56 8.90
C PRO A 167 5.04 9.94 9.52
N LEU A 168 3.78 10.23 9.89
CA LEU A 168 3.39 11.54 10.44
C LEU A 168 3.64 11.67 11.93
N ASP A 169 3.43 10.59 12.70
CA ASP A 169 3.17 10.71 14.13
C ASP A 169 4.27 10.15 15.03
N ASN A 170 5.39 9.61 14.49
CA ASN A 170 6.21 8.83 15.38
C ASN A 170 7.72 8.93 15.09
N PRO A 171 8.49 9.58 15.97
CA PRO A 171 9.94 9.45 15.98
C PRO A 171 10.40 8.00 16.23
N TYR A 172 9.49 7.11 16.61
CA TYR A 172 9.70 5.69 16.90
C TYR A 172 9.11 4.77 15.83
N SER A 173 8.80 5.32 14.64
CA SER A 173 8.30 4.53 13.52
C SER A 173 9.29 3.40 13.18
N LEU A 174 8.75 2.22 12.91
CA LEU A 174 9.50 1.07 12.37
C LEU A 174 9.95 1.31 10.92
N TYR A 175 9.44 2.34 10.30
CA TYR A 175 9.66 2.65 8.90
C TYR A 175 10.77 3.68 8.74
N SER A 176 11.52 3.55 7.65
CA SER A 176 12.45 4.58 7.20
C SER A 176 11.70 5.89 6.90
N ASN A 177 12.38 6.99 6.95
CA ASN A 177 11.82 8.29 6.64
C ASN A 177 12.63 8.96 5.51
N PRO A 178 12.17 8.89 4.26
CA PRO A 178 10.92 8.27 3.78
C PRO A 178 10.97 6.74 3.65
N GLU A 179 9.82 6.12 3.63
CA GLU A 179 9.61 4.71 3.30
C GLU A 179 9.34 4.55 1.81
N ILE A 180 10.09 3.69 1.13
CA ILE A 180 9.85 3.33 -0.27
C ILE A 180 9.16 1.98 -0.31
N ARG A 181 8.03 1.91 -1.00
CA ARG A 181 7.22 0.70 -1.04
C ARG A 181 6.76 0.33 -2.44
N ILE A 182 6.70 -0.95 -2.70
CA ILE A 182 6.14 -1.52 -3.92
C ILE A 182 4.89 -2.31 -3.55
N SER A 183 3.79 -2.08 -4.27
CA SER A 183 2.56 -2.85 -4.10
C SER A 183 2.00 -3.28 -5.43
N PHE A 184 1.27 -4.37 -5.40
CA PHE A 184 0.58 -4.93 -6.55
C PHE A 184 -0.94 -4.92 -6.30
N ILE A 185 -1.71 -4.60 -7.34
CA ILE A 185 -3.18 -4.61 -7.34
C ILE A 185 -3.65 -5.45 -8.53
N TYR A 186 -4.67 -6.27 -8.28
CA TYR A 186 -5.34 -7.10 -9.27
C TYR A 186 -6.86 -7.04 -9.14
#